data_96bdbddc98d95b7bd41d46d73b026b0e
#
_entry.id   96bdbddc98d95b7bd41d46d73b026b0e
#
_cell.length_a   1.000
_cell.length_b   1.000
_cell.length_c   1.000
_cell.angle_alpha   90.00
_cell.angle_beta   90.00
_cell.angle_gamma   90.00
#
_symmetry.space_group_name_H-M   'P 1'
#
loop_
_entity.id
_entity.type
_entity.pdbx_description
1 polymer ?
#
loop_
_entity_poly.entity_id
_entity_poly.type
_entity_poly.pdbx_seq_one_letter_code
_entity_poly.pdbx_strand_id
1 'polypeptide(L)'
;MRRASLTSTRFTGSKLTGADFTEARAMHVHFEEVLLVSAKLPGFSIRKETLRRVDLSGADVRKGDFRMTVFEDCSLREALVAGWRFEGSDLRGADLGGLRLVDAGLFRGATISREQAGQLLGELGLNVR
;
A
#
# COMPACT_ATOMS: atom_id res chain seq x y z
N MET A 1 8.27 -6.65 -16.12
CA MET A 1 8.73 -7.68 -15.16
C MET A 1 7.65 -8.73 -14.85
N ARG A 2 6.91 -9.10 -15.87
CA ARG A 2 5.92 -10.16 -15.72
C ARG A 2 6.62 -11.51 -15.57
N ARG A 3 6.05 -12.39 -14.76
CA ARG A 3 6.58 -13.74 -14.45
C ARG A 3 7.98 -13.76 -13.82
N ALA A 4 8.48 -12.61 -13.37
CA ALA A 4 9.75 -12.55 -12.67
C ALA A 4 9.59 -13.11 -11.25
N SER A 5 10.68 -13.66 -10.71
CA SER A 5 10.74 -14.03 -9.30
C SER A 5 11.52 -12.95 -8.56
N LEU A 6 10.87 -12.29 -7.59
CA LEU A 6 11.42 -11.16 -6.86
C LEU A 6 11.63 -11.49 -5.38
N THR A 7 12.26 -12.62 -5.10
CA THR A 7 12.53 -13.02 -3.72
C THR A 7 13.73 -12.26 -3.19
N SER A 8 13.56 -11.62 -2.04
CA SER A 8 14.62 -10.84 -1.37
C SER A 8 15.23 -9.74 -2.23
N THR A 9 14.44 -9.14 -3.12
CA THR A 9 14.88 -8.09 -4.03
C THR A 9 14.74 -6.73 -3.36
N ARG A 10 15.72 -5.83 -3.59
CA ARG A 10 15.66 -4.44 -3.14
C ARG A 10 15.52 -3.50 -4.33
N PHE A 11 14.60 -2.55 -4.20
CA PHE A 11 14.49 -1.43 -5.13
C PHE A 11 14.74 -0.15 -4.34
N THR A 12 15.72 0.65 -4.77
CA THR A 12 16.08 1.89 -4.09
C THR A 12 16.24 3.00 -5.12
N GLY A 13 15.60 4.15 -4.88
CA GLY A 13 15.73 5.31 -5.75
C GLY A 13 15.23 5.09 -7.16
N SER A 14 14.26 4.21 -7.36
CA SER A 14 13.82 3.79 -8.69
C SER A 14 12.51 4.43 -9.09
N LYS A 15 12.31 4.63 -10.39
CA LYS A 15 11.04 5.05 -10.98
C LYS A 15 10.43 3.86 -11.68
N LEU A 16 9.34 3.35 -11.13
CA LEU A 16 8.63 2.19 -11.68
C LEU A 16 7.17 2.54 -11.95
N THR A 17 6.91 3.82 -12.25
CA THR A 17 5.57 4.31 -12.57
C THR A 17 4.98 3.51 -13.72
N GLY A 18 3.77 2.98 -13.52
CA GLY A 18 3.08 2.20 -14.52
C GLY A 18 3.68 0.80 -14.76
N ALA A 19 4.70 0.40 -13.99
CA ALA A 19 5.31 -0.91 -14.15
C ALA A 19 4.28 -2.03 -13.91
N ASP A 20 4.36 -3.08 -14.70
CA ASP A 20 3.45 -4.23 -14.60
C ASP A 20 4.20 -5.42 -14.04
N PHE A 21 3.87 -5.76 -12.79
CA PHE A 21 4.42 -6.93 -12.11
C PHE A 21 3.41 -8.08 -12.06
N THR A 22 2.39 -8.04 -12.91
CA THR A 22 1.40 -9.10 -13.02
C THR A 22 2.13 -10.42 -13.31
N GLU A 23 1.74 -11.49 -12.62
CA GLU A 23 2.37 -12.80 -12.70
C GLU A 23 3.79 -12.86 -12.10
N ALA A 24 4.32 -11.78 -11.56
CA ALA A 24 5.58 -11.83 -10.83
C ALA A 24 5.35 -12.51 -9.48
N ARG A 25 6.34 -13.26 -9.04
CA ARG A 25 6.35 -13.83 -7.69
C ARG A 25 7.20 -12.93 -6.81
N ALA A 26 6.60 -12.37 -5.78
CA ALA A 26 7.29 -11.42 -4.91
C ALA A 26 7.14 -11.82 -3.45
N MET A 27 8.27 -12.08 -2.80
CA MET A 27 8.36 -12.34 -1.38
C MET A 27 9.55 -11.58 -0.83
N HIS A 28 9.36 -10.92 0.33
CA HIS A 28 10.43 -10.18 0.98
C HIS A 28 11.05 -9.10 0.09
N VAL A 29 10.22 -8.43 -0.70
CA VAL A 29 10.67 -7.32 -1.54
C VAL A 29 10.75 -6.06 -0.69
N HIS A 30 11.86 -5.34 -0.80
CA HIS A 30 12.07 -4.09 -0.09
C HIS A 30 12.04 -2.92 -1.05
N PHE A 31 11.22 -1.91 -0.73
CA PHE A 31 11.13 -0.67 -1.51
C PHE A 31 11.53 0.51 -0.65
N GLU A 32 12.41 1.35 -1.16
CA GLU A 32 12.81 2.60 -0.51
C GLU A 32 13.02 3.67 -1.58
N GLU A 33 12.34 4.82 -1.43
CA GLU A 33 12.41 5.92 -2.39
C GLU A 33 12.03 5.47 -3.81
N VAL A 34 10.91 4.75 -3.93
CA VAL A 34 10.49 4.19 -5.21
C VAL A 34 9.15 4.79 -5.61
N LEU A 35 9.04 5.18 -6.88
CA LEU A 35 7.77 5.62 -7.45
C LEU A 35 7.09 4.43 -8.12
N LEU A 36 5.95 4.04 -7.58
CA LEU A 36 5.12 2.95 -8.08
C LEU A 36 3.72 3.44 -8.46
N VAL A 37 3.62 4.70 -8.85
CA VAL A 37 2.35 5.32 -9.24
C VAL A 37 1.74 4.52 -10.39
N SER A 38 0.48 4.10 -10.20
CA SER A 38 -0.26 3.31 -11.19
C SER A 38 0.39 1.98 -11.58
N ALA A 39 1.35 1.50 -10.78
CA ALA A 39 1.97 0.20 -11.01
C ALA A 39 0.98 -0.93 -10.69
N LYS A 40 1.20 -2.09 -11.29
CA LYS A 40 0.39 -3.28 -11.04
C LYS A 40 1.19 -4.27 -10.21
N LEU A 41 0.78 -4.46 -8.96
CA LEU A 41 1.46 -5.31 -7.98
C LEU A 41 0.49 -6.32 -7.34
N PRO A 42 -0.38 -6.97 -8.11
CA PRO A 42 -1.38 -7.84 -7.50
C PRO A 42 -0.75 -9.04 -6.81
N GLY A 43 -1.19 -9.32 -5.59
CA GLY A 43 -0.70 -10.46 -4.83
C GLY A 43 0.70 -10.32 -4.26
N PHE A 44 1.30 -9.14 -4.30
CA PHE A 44 2.63 -8.92 -3.72
C PHE A 44 2.62 -9.13 -2.21
N SER A 45 3.67 -9.77 -1.69
CA SER A 45 3.86 -9.90 -0.26
C SER A 45 5.02 -9.02 0.19
N ILE A 46 4.70 -8.02 1.03
CA ILE A 46 5.71 -7.20 1.71
C ILE A 46 5.47 -7.24 3.22
N ARG A 47 5.06 -8.40 3.68
CA ARG A 47 4.80 -8.67 5.08
C ARG A 47 6.03 -8.42 5.93
N LYS A 48 5.84 -7.69 7.05
CA LYS A 48 6.90 -7.36 8.01
C LYS A 48 7.99 -6.43 7.47
N GLU A 49 7.80 -5.83 6.29
CA GLU A 49 8.76 -4.88 5.73
C GLU A 49 8.40 -3.46 6.14
N THR A 50 9.36 -2.55 6.01
CA THR A 50 9.13 -1.11 6.16
C THR A 50 9.26 -0.47 4.80
N LEU A 51 8.22 0.26 4.37
CA LEU A 51 8.24 1.04 3.14
C LEU A 51 8.54 2.49 3.47
N ARG A 52 9.60 3.04 2.90
CA ARG A 52 10.00 4.43 3.11
C ARG A 52 9.96 5.21 1.81
N ARG A 53 9.22 6.30 1.81
CA ARG A 53 9.14 7.21 0.69
C ARG A 53 8.77 6.48 -0.61
N VAL A 54 7.75 5.63 -0.51
CA VAL A 54 7.22 4.86 -1.63
C VAL A 54 5.87 5.45 -2.02
N ASP A 55 5.73 5.78 -3.29
CA ASP A 55 4.48 6.32 -3.82
C ASP A 55 3.73 5.22 -4.56
N LEU A 56 2.64 4.75 -3.94
CA LEU A 56 1.76 3.73 -4.49
C LEU A 56 0.42 4.34 -4.94
N SER A 57 0.40 5.63 -5.23
CA SER A 57 -0.82 6.31 -5.67
C SER A 57 -1.40 5.65 -6.91
N GLY A 58 -2.67 5.29 -6.86
CA GLY A 58 -3.36 4.64 -7.98
C GLY A 58 -2.84 3.25 -8.32
N ALA A 59 -1.93 2.69 -7.52
CA ALA A 59 -1.37 1.37 -7.79
C ALA A 59 -2.40 0.26 -7.51
N ASP A 60 -2.28 -0.83 -8.25
CA ASP A 60 -3.08 -2.02 -8.02
C ASP A 60 -2.33 -2.93 -7.05
N VAL A 61 -2.77 -2.95 -5.80
CA VAL A 61 -2.18 -3.79 -4.75
C VAL A 61 -3.19 -4.83 -4.25
N ARG A 62 -4.18 -5.13 -5.10
CA ARG A 62 -5.22 -6.09 -4.74
C ARG A 62 -4.63 -7.44 -4.36
N LYS A 63 -5.22 -8.07 -3.34
CA LYS A 63 -4.80 -9.37 -2.81
C LYS A 63 -3.36 -9.39 -2.27
N GLY A 64 -2.78 -8.20 -2.02
CA GLY A 64 -1.46 -8.11 -1.44
C GLY A 64 -1.44 -8.49 0.03
N ASP A 65 -0.31 -8.98 0.49
CA ASP A 65 -0.09 -9.27 1.91
C ASP A 65 0.82 -8.20 2.50
N PHE A 66 0.20 -7.26 3.22
CA PHE A 66 0.86 -6.13 3.85
C PHE A 66 0.77 -6.23 5.38
N ARG A 67 0.61 -7.45 5.89
CA ARG A 67 0.51 -7.65 7.34
C ARG A 67 1.80 -7.23 8.02
N MET A 68 1.66 -6.52 9.15
CA MET A 68 2.78 -6.04 9.95
C MET A 68 3.79 -5.21 9.17
N THR A 69 3.33 -4.54 8.12
CA THR A 69 4.14 -3.61 7.32
C THR A 69 4.06 -2.22 7.93
N VAL A 70 5.17 -1.51 7.97
CA VAL A 70 5.23 -0.13 8.43
C VAL A 70 5.39 0.79 7.23
N PHE A 71 4.55 1.84 7.15
CA PHE A 71 4.60 2.83 6.09
C PHE A 71 5.16 4.14 6.64
N GLU A 72 6.24 4.63 6.06
CA GLU A 72 6.87 5.91 6.43
C GLU A 72 6.95 6.82 5.21
N ASP A 73 6.29 7.97 5.27
CA ASP A 73 6.26 8.96 4.19
C ASP A 73 5.83 8.34 2.86
N CYS A 74 4.79 7.51 2.91
CA CYS A 74 4.29 6.82 1.74
C CYS A 74 2.96 7.41 1.27
N SER A 75 2.54 7.08 0.06
CA SER A 75 1.21 7.39 -0.44
C SER A 75 0.52 6.12 -0.92
N LEU A 76 -0.72 5.93 -0.47
CA LEU A 76 -1.63 4.92 -0.97
C LEU A 76 -2.86 5.59 -1.59
N ARG A 77 -2.72 6.85 -1.98
CA ARG A 77 -3.82 7.63 -2.47
C ARG A 77 -4.46 6.98 -3.69
N GLU A 78 -5.77 6.72 -3.60
CA GLU A 78 -6.54 6.09 -4.67
C GLU A 78 -6.05 4.70 -5.11
N ALA A 79 -5.27 4.02 -4.27
CA ALA A 79 -4.81 2.67 -4.58
C ALA A 79 -5.98 1.68 -4.58
N LEU A 80 -5.85 0.63 -5.40
CA LEU A 80 -6.83 -0.46 -5.45
C LEU A 80 -6.44 -1.51 -4.43
N VAL A 81 -7.29 -1.73 -3.42
CA VAL A 81 -6.95 -2.52 -2.24
C VAL A 81 -7.86 -3.73 -2.00
N ALA A 82 -8.69 -4.11 -2.94
CA ALA A 82 -9.60 -5.24 -2.77
C ALA A 82 -8.82 -6.52 -2.43
N GLY A 83 -9.26 -7.23 -1.38
CA GLY A 83 -8.61 -8.46 -0.95
C GLY A 83 -7.24 -8.29 -0.29
N TRP A 84 -6.84 -7.07 -0.01
CA TRP A 84 -5.61 -6.74 0.66
C TRP A 84 -5.65 -7.12 2.15
N ARG A 85 -4.52 -7.52 2.70
CA ARG A 85 -4.39 -7.87 4.12
C ARG A 85 -3.52 -6.85 4.83
N PHE A 86 -4.07 -6.25 5.88
CA PHE A 86 -3.41 -5.19 6.65
C PHE A 86 -3.23 -5.49 8.12
N GLU A 87 -3.60 -6.65 8.60
CA GLU A 87 -3.56 -6.92 10.04
C GLU A 87 -2.19 -6.57 10.62
N GLY A 88 -2.20 -5.78 11.66
CA GLY A 88 -0.98 -5.37 12.35
C GLY A 88 -0.11 -4.37 11.60
N SER A 89 -0.54 -3.85 10.44
CA SER A 89 0.22 -2.83 9.74
C SER A 89 0.07 -1.46 10.40
N ASP A 90 1.09 -0.62 10.22
CA ASP A 90 1.08 0.77 10.69
C ASP A 90 0.95 1.68 9.48
N LEU A 91 -0.24 2.24 9.29
CA LEU A 91 -0.57 3.10 8.17
C LEU A 91 -0.43 4.59 8.48
N ARG A 92 0.04 4.96 9.67
CA ARG A 92 0.09 6.35 10.10
C ARG A 92 0.96 7.24 9.22
N GLY A 93 1.98 6.69 8.60
CA GLY A 93 2.85 7.42 7.69
C GLY A 93 2.42 7.37 6.24
N ALA A 94 1.18 7.01 5.94
CA ALA A 94 0.68 6.90 4.57
C ALA A 94 -0.43 7.90 4.30
N ASP A 95 -0.45 8.48 3.10
CA ASP A 95 -1.59 9.26 2.62
C ASP A 95 -2.67 8.29 2.15
N LEU A 96 -3.79 8.25 2.86
CA LEU A 96 -4.91 7.36 2.58
C LEU A 96 -6.04 8.05 1.83
N GLY A 97 -5.77 9.22 1.24
CA GLY A 97 -6.79 9.97 0.51
C GLY A 97 -7.37 9.20 -0.65
N GLY A 98 -8.69 9.28 -0.82
CA GLY A 98 -9.37 8.60 -1.92
C GLY A 98 -9.48 7.09 -1.79
N LEU A 99 -8.98 6.50 -0.71
CA LEU A 99 -9.22 5.09 -0.43
C LEU A 99 -10.69 4.89 -0.06
N ARG A 100 -11.32 3.90 -0.66
CA ARG A 100 -12.72 3.61 -0.37
C ARG A 100 -12.82 2.67 0.82
N LEU A 101 -13.51 3.10 1.86
CA LEU A 101 -13.82 2.24 3.01
C LEU A 101 -15.04 1.36 2.75
N VAL A 102 -15.19 0.87 1.50
CA VAL A 102 -16.32 0.03 1.13
C VAL A 102 -16.31 -1.27 1.90
N ASP A 103 -15.13 -1.70 2.28
CA ASP A 103 -14.96 -2.91 3.09
C ASP A 103 -13.98 -2.61 4.21
N ALA A 104 -14.49 -2.02 5.29
CA ALA A 104 -13.67 -1.65 6.44
C ALA A 104 -13.02 -2.87 7.10
N GLY A 105 -13.56 -4.06 6.90
CA GLY A 105 -12.98 -5.28 7.42
C GLY A 105 -11.57 -5.57 6.89
N LEU A 106 -11.23 -5.05 5.70
CA LEU A 106 -9.90 -5.20 5.15
C LEU A 106 -8.84 -4.50 6.00
N PHE A 107 -9.24 -3.51 6.79
CA PHE A 107 -8.33 -2.71 7.60
C PHE A 107 -8.30 -3.15 9.06
N ARG A 108 -8.93 -4.27 9.37
CA ARG A 108 -8.98 -4.78 10.75
C ARG A 108 -7.57 -4.99 11.28
N GLY A 109 -7.29 -4.42 12.46
CA GLY A 109 -6.00 -4.57 13.11
C GLY A 109 -4.91 -3.64 12.59
N ALA A 110 -5.18 -2.82 11.56
CA ALA A 110 -4.25 -1.79 11.12
C ALA A 110 -4.31 -0.59 12.05
N THR A 111 -3.19 0.13 12.18
CA THR A 111 -3.10 1.34 12.97
C THR A 111 -3.14 2.56 12.05
N ILE A 112 -4.04 3.50 12.36
CA ILE A 112 -4.10 4.79 11.68
C ILE A 112 -4.05 5.91 12.71
N SER A 113 -3.74 7.13 12.26
CA SER A 113 -3.77 8.29 13.13
C SER A 113 -5.19 8.87 13.23
N ARG A 114 -5.40 9.72 14.24
CA ARG A 114 -6.68 10.44 14.38
C ARG A 114 -6.93 11.37 13.20
N GLU A 115 -5.88 11.98 12.66
CA GLU A 115 -5.99 12.83 11.48
C GLU A 115 -6.45 12.03 10.26
N GLN A 116 -5.89 10.86 10.05
CA GLN A 116 -6.31 9.96 8.98
C GLN A 116 -7.77 9.54 9.15
N ALA A 117 -8.19 9.22 10.37
CA ALA A 117 -9.57 8.87 10.64
C ALA A 117 -10.52 10.02 10.30
N GLY A 118 -10.15 11.24 10.67
CA GLY A 118 -10.93 12.43 10.34
C GLY A 118 -11.05 12.63 8.83
N GLN A 119 -9.96 12.47 8.11
CA GLN A 119 -9.95 12.61 6.65
C GLN A 119 -10.85 11.57 5.99
N LEU A 120 -10.70 10.30 6.36
CA LEU A 120 -11.47 9.21 5.78
C LEU A 120 -12.97 9.38 6.05
N LEU A 121 -13.34 9.74 7.27
CA LEU A 121 -14.75 9.98 7.62
C LEU A 121 -15.29 11.21 6.90
N GLY A 122 -14.46 12.26 6.73
CA GLY A 122 -14.84 13.44 5.95
C GLY A 122 -15.14 13.12 4.50
N GLU A 123 -14.36 12.21 3.89
CA GLU A 123 -14.59 11.76 2.52
C GLU A 123 -15.90 10.99 2.37
N LEU A 124 -16.41 10.41 3.47
CA LEU A 124 -17.72 9.77 3.50
C LEU A 124 -18.86 10.76 3.75
N GLY A 125 -18.55 12.05 3.84
CA GLY A 125 -19.56 13.09 4.06
C GLY A 125 -19.82 13.42 5.51
N LEU A 126 -19.07 12.87 6.45
CA LEU A 126 -19.23 13.18 7.86
C LEU A 126 -18.48 14.46 8.25
N ASN A 127 -19.06 15.23 9.14
CA ASN A 127 -18.40 16.39 9.72
C ASN A 127 -17.63 15.94 10.97
N VAL A 128 -16.33 15.88 10.85
CA VAL A 128 -15.45 15.45 11.95
C VAL A 128 -14.95 16.69 12.68
N ARG A 129 -15.19 16.74 13.98
CA ARG A 129 -14.83 17.92 14.79
C ARG A 129 -14.07 17.53 16.06
#